data_9c7a2cc34a3464a1ac9684541fceaea6
#
_entry.id   9c7a2cc34a3464a1ac9684541fceaea6
#
_cell.length_a   1.000
_cell.length_b   1.000
_cell.length_c   1.000
_cell.angle_alpha   90.00
_cell.angle_beta   90.00
_cell.angle_gamma   90.00
#
_symmetry.space_group_name_H-M   'P 1'
#
loop_
_entity.id
_entity.type
_entity.pdbx_description
1 polymer ?
#
loop_
_entity_poly.entity_id
_entity_poly.type
_entity_poly.pdbx_seq_one_letter_code
_entity_poly.pdbx_strand_id
1 'polypeptide(L)'
;KMAIDDYPVADESKETIYGAVAQSFSADDELVCASESDVVGTVSDCLEGNFKIFLGSLKPLRNIDIMLNDVGVAPAYKFFLPNSVAQSVLNEEEKDNGVALVEIGAGVSSVTIYRGKILRHYSSIPFGGKNITADIRYECGFNEKLAENIKLAFGACVPDKLQSLSEKIIQINDDETGSYEQLPVKYLSEIIDARTREIIDAVLYQIQE
;
A
#
# COMPACT_ATOMS: atom_id res chain seq x y z
N LYS A 1 4.32 5.20 -23.18
CA LYS A 1 5.43 4.38 -23.67
C LYS A 1 6.67 5.24 -23.89
N MET A 2 6.62 6.31 -24.69
CA MET A 2 7.77 7.22 -24.94
C MET A 2 8.44 7.70 -23.64
N ALA A 3 7.68 8.18 -22.66
CA ALA A 3 8.24 8.66 -21.38
C ALA A 3 9.03 7.60 -20.60
N ILE A 4 8.71 6.32 -20.79
CA ILE A 4 9.44 5.21 -20.19
C ILE A 4 10.71 4.89 -21.02
N ASP A 5 10.56 4.88 -22.34
CA ASP A 5 11.66 4.52 -23.25
C ASP A 5 12.76 5.60 -23.25
N ASP A 6 12.40 6.87 -23.01
CA ASP A 6 13.33 8.01 -23.01
C ASP A 6 13.96 8.31 -21.63
N TYR A 7 13.46 7.68 -20.54
CA TYR A 7 13.98 7.95 -19.20
C TYR A 7 15.29 7.18 -18.93
N PRO A 8 16.41 7.88 -18.65
CA PRO A 8 17.69 7.24 -18.37
C PRO A 8 17.69 6.65 -16.95
N VAL A 9 17.66 5.33 -16.83
CA VAL A 9 17.85 4.64 -15.55
C VAL A 9 19.35 4.68 -15.21
N ALA A 10 19.69 5.13 -14.01
CA ALA A 10 21.09 5.34 -13.60
C ALA A 10 21.90 4.03 -13.54
N ASP A 11 21.29 2.93 -13.11
CA ASP A 11 21.90 1.60 -13.06
C ASP A 11 20.89 0.52 -13.48
N GLU A 12 20.81 0.26 -14.77
CA GLU A 12 19.91 -0.77 -15.35
C GLU A 12 20.19 -2.20 -14.85
N SER A 13 21.30 -2.44 -14.20
CA SER A 13 21.60 -3.73 -13.58
C SER A 13 20.87 -3.95 -12.25
N LYS A 14 20.46 -2.87 -11.59
CA LYS A 14 19.84 -2.88 -10.26
C LYS A 14 18.43 -2.33 -10.22
N GLU A 15 18.12 -1.38 -11.09
CA GLU A 15 16.88 -0.62 -11.09
C GLU A 15 16.10 -0.79 -12.38
N THR A 16 14.79 -0.60 -12.30
CA THR A 16 13.89 -0.59 -13.46
C THR A 16 12.69 0.32 -13.18
N ILE A 17 12.02 0.74 -14.25
CA ILE A 17 10.79 1.53 -14.15
C ILE A 17 9.62 0.62 -13.81
N TYR A 18 8.96 0.91 -12.68
CA TYR A 18 7.74 0.23 -12.23
C TYR A 18 6.47 0.85 -12.82
N GLY A 19 6.52 2.14 -13.15
CA GLY A 19 5.40 2.84 -13.75
C GLY A 19 5.72 4.28 -14.11
N ALA A 20 4.90 4.85 -14.97
CA ALA A 20 4.88 6.25 -15.31
C ALA A 20 3.45 6.76 -15.20
N VAL A 21 3.24 7.89 -14.53
CA VAL A 21 1.93 8.50 -14.33
C VAL A 21 1.98 9.94 -14.86
N ALA A 22 1.09 10.25 -15.79
CA ALA A 22 0.97 11.58 -16.36
C ALA A 22 0.66 12.62 -15.28
N GLN A 23 1.28 13.79 -15.40
CA GLN A 23 1.11 14.92 -14.50
C GLN A 23 0.44 16.10 -15.19
N SER A 24 0.87 16.39 -16.42
CA SER A 24 0.30 17.47 -17.22
C SER A 24 0.68 17.29 -18.68
N PHE A 25 -0.10 17.90 -19.55
CA PHE A 25 0.19 18.03 -20.97
C PHE A 25 0.09 19.48 -21.39
N SER A 26 0.97 19.90 -22.27
CA SER A 26 0.91 21.19 -22.96
C SER A 26 0.94 21.00 -24.47
N ALA A 27 0.18 21.81 -25.17
CA ALA A 27 0.12 21.87 -26.62
C ALA A 27 0.54 23.27 -27.06
N ASP A 28 1.60 23.36 -27.87
CA ASP A 28 2.14 24.65 -28.35
C ASP A 28 2.43 25.63 -27.19
N ASP A 29 3.06 25.17 -26.12
CA ASP A 29 3.39 25.88 -24.87
C ASP A 29 2.20 26.28 -23.99
N GLU A 30 0.97 25.94 -24.35
CA GLU A 30 -0.20 26.15 -23.51
C GLU A 30 -0.56 24.88 -22.73
N LEU A 31 -0.82 25.02 -21.41
CA LEU A 31 -1.27 23.91 -20.57
C LEU A 31 -2.68 23.49 -20.99
N VAL A 32 -2.81 22.25 -21.46
CA VAL A 32 -4.10 21.72 -21.94
C VAL A 32 -4.84 21.03 -20.80
N CYS A 33 -4.17 20.12 -20.09
CA CYS A 33 -4.83 19.26 -19.09
C CYS A 33 -3.86 18.44 -18.23
N ALA A 34 -4.43 17.79 -17.20
CA ALA A 34 -3.73 16.84 -16.35
C ALA A 34 -3.99 15.37 -16.75
N SER A 35 -5.01 15.11 -17.57
CA SER A 35 -5.45 13.76 -17.94
C SER A 35 -5.10 13.41 -19.38
N GLU A 36 -4.63 12.18 -19.63
CA GLU A 36 -4.38 11.68 -20.98
C GLU A 36 -5.64 11.71 -21.85
N SER A 37 -6.82 11.46 -21.27
CA SER A 37 -8.09 11.47 -22.00
C SER A 37 -8.46 12.85 -22.56
N ASP A 38 -8.05 13.90 -21.88
CA ASP A 38 -8.40 15.27 -22.25
C ASP A 38 -7.52 15.83 -23.39
N VAL A 39 -6.39 15.16 -23.66
CA VAL A 39 -5.47 15.51 -24.78
C VAL A 39 -5.95 14.93 -26.10
N VAL A 40 -6.74 13.86 -26.05
CA VAL A 40 -7.19 13.17 -27.27
C VAL A 40 -8.08 14.11 -28.11
N GLY A 41 -7.64 14.36 -29.35
CA GLY A 41 -8.32 15.27 -30.27
C GLY A 41 -7.78 16.69 -30.28
N THR A 42 -6.82 17.05 -29.43
CA THR A 42 -6.11 18.33 -29.51
C THR A 42 -5.24 18.37 -30.77
N VAL A 43 -5.37 19.41 -31.54
CA VAL A 43 -4.52 19.66 -32.71
C VAL A 43 -3.42 20.62 -32.29
N SER A 44 -2.15 20.21 -32.48
CA SER A 44 -0.97 20.94 -32.03
C SER A 44 0.23 20.53 -32.88
N ASP A 45 1.13 21.45 -33.13
CA ASP A 45 2.41 21.20 -33.80
C ASP A 45 3.42 20.55 -32.82
N CYS A 46 3.31 20.87 -31.51
CA CYS A 46 4.15 20.32 -30.46
C CYS A 46 3.28 19.93 -29.26
N LEU A 47 3.34 18.65 -28.86
CA LEU A 47 2.70 18.12 -27.66
C LEU A 47 3.78 17.66 -26.66
N GLU A 48 3.77 18.28 -25.49
CA GLU A 48 4.66 17.92 -24.39
C GLU A 48 3.88 17.23 -23.27
N GLY A 49 4.47 16.24 -22.64
CA GLY A 49 3.89 15.55 -21.48
C GLY A 49 4.87 15.46 -20.34
N ASN A 50 4.43 15.84 -19.14
CA ASN A 50 5.17 15.66 -17.91
C ASN A 50 4.70 14.40 -17.20
N PHE A 51 5.65 13.56 -16.77
CA PHE A 51 5.36 12.28 -16.14
C PHE A 51 6.12 12.14 -14.82
N LYS A 52 5.47 11.54 -13.84
CA LYS A 52 6.13 11.02 -12.64
C LYS A 52 6.55 9.60 -12.90
N ILE A 53 7.86 9.32 -12.85
CA ILE A 53 8.45 8.01 -13.07
C ILE A 53 8.72 7.34 -11.73
N PHE A 54 8.27 6.10 -11.58
CA PHE A 54 8.50 5.28 -10.39
C PHE A 54 9.57 4.25 -10.68
N LEU A 55 10.70 4.38 -9.98
CA LEU A 55 11.82 3.44 -10.06
C LEU A 55 11.76 2.45 -8.91
N GLY A 56 12.20 1.25 -9.16
CA GLY A 56 12.31 0.22 -8.14
C GLY A 56 13.40 -0.81 -8.46
N SER A 57 13.68 -1.67 -7.48
CA SER A 57 14.70 -2.71 -7.63
C SER A 57 14.31 -3.71 -8.72
N LEU A 58 15.23 -3.98 -9.62
CA LEU A 58 15.06 -4.96 -10.71
C LEU A 58 14.95 -6.41 -10.20
N LYS A 59 15.66 -6.75 -9.12
CA LYS A 59 15.75 -8.12 -8.62
C LYS A 59 14.41 -8.74 -8.21
N PRO A 60 13.53 -8.08 -7.43
CA PRO A 60 12.22 -8.64 -7.11
C PRO A 60 11.37 -8.90 -8.35
N LEU A 61 11.40 -7.98 -9.31
CA LEU A 61 10.63 -8.10 -10.54
C LEU A 61 11.10 -9.28 -11.38
N ARG A 62 12.42 -9.45 -11.55
CA ARG A 62 13.00 -10.62 -12.23
C ARG A 62 12.66 -11.93 -11.54
N ASN A 63 12.66 -11.98 -10.22
CA ASN A 63 12.30 -13.19 -9.49
C ASN A 63 10.85 -13.59 -9.77
N ILE A 64 9.93 -12.62 -9.81
CA ILE A 64 8.52 -12.86 -10.17
C ILE A 64 8.42 -13.39 -11.62
N ASP A 65 9.13 -12.80 -12.56
CA ASP A 65 9.15 -13.24 -13.95
C ASP A 65 9.67 -14.69 -14.09
N ILE A 66 10.75 -15.02 -13.38
CA ILE A 66 11.29 -16.38 -13.36
C ILE A 66 10.25 -17.37 -12.80
N MET A 67 9.66 -17.06 -11.65
CA MET A 67 8.65 -17.92 -11.03
C MET A 67 7.42 -18.13 -11.93
N LEU A 68 6.95 -17.08 -12.61
CA LEU A 68 5.83 -17.19 -13.53
C LEU A 68 6.18 -18.03 -14.76
N ASN A 69 7.38 -17.85 -15.32
CA ASN A 69 7.87 -18.64 -16.44
C ASN A 69 8.03 -20.13 -16.07
N ASP A 70 8.50 -20.44 -14.86
CA ASP A 70 8.68 -21.81 -14.37
C ASP A 70 7.33 -22.57 -14.28
N VAL A 71 6.23 -21.86 -14.04
CA VAL A 71 4.88 -22.43 -14.03
C VAL A 71 4.15 -22.26 -15.37
N GLY A 72 4.84 -21.79 -16.43
CA GLY A 72 4.29 -21.65 -17.78
C GLY A 72 3.34 -20.46 -17.96
N VAL A 73 3.40 -19.46 -17.08
CA VAL A 73 2.59 -18.24 -17.17
C VAL A 73 3.42 -17.09 -17.72
N ALA A 74 2.99 -16.53 -18.87
CA ALA A 74 3.58 -15.31 -19.43
C ALA A 74 2.64 -14.12 -19.15
N PRO A 75 3.02 -13.15 -18.28
CA PRO A 75 2.18 -11.99 -18.01
C PRO A 75 2.12 -11.10 -19.25
N ALA A 76 0.92 -10.73 -19.68
CA ALA A 76 0.73 -9.84 -20.82
C ALA A 76 1.09 -8.38 -20.47
N TYR A 77 0.82 -7.98 -19.22
CA TYR A 77 1.07 -6.62 -18.74
C TYR A 77 1.53 -6.62 -17.28
N LYS A 78 2.27 -5.57 -16.90
CA LYS A 78 2.64 -5.23 -15.53
C LYS A 78 2.13 -3.83 -15.23
N PHE A 79 1.49 -3.67 -14.08
CA PHE A 79 0.92 -2.39 -13.67
C PHE A 79 1.55 -1.94 -12.35
N PHE A 80 1.74 -0.63 -12.23
CA PHE A 80 2.11 -0.01 -10.97
C PHE A 80 0.90 -0.02 -10.03
N LEU A 81 0.95 -0.88 -9.01
CA LEU A 81 -0.18 -1.21 -8.14
C LEU A 81 -0.89 0.02 -7.55
N PRO A 82 -0.19 1.02 -6.95
CA PRO A 82 -0.88 2.16 -6.34
C PRO A 82 -1.77 2.93 -7.32
N ASN A 83 -1.30 3.11 -8.56
CA ASN A 83 -2.12 3.77 -9.58
C ASN A 83 -3.32 2.91 -9.99
N SER A 84 -3.14 1.59 -10.10
CA SER A 84 -4.23 0.68 -10.47
C SER A 84 -5.30 0.60 -9.39
N VAL A 85 -4.92 0.59 -8.11
CA VAL A 85 -5.86 0.63 -6.98
C VAL A 85 -6.61 1.96 -6.96
N ALA A 86 -5.91 3.09 -7.11
CA ALA A 86 -6.54 4.40 -7.16
C ALA A 86 -7.55 4.54 -8.31
N GLN A 87 -7.25 3.96 -9.49
CA GLN A 87 -8.18 3.93 -10.62
C GLN A 87 -9.42 3.06 -10.36
N SER A 88 -9.29 2.04 -9.52
CA SER A 88 -10.39 1.12 -9.20
C SER A 88 -11.30 1.61 -8.09
N VAL A 89 -10.77 2.39 -7.15
CA VAL A 89 -11.45 2.77 -5.89
C VAL A 89 -11.95 4.22 -5.94
N LEU A 90 -11.15 5.14 -6.50
CA LEU A 90 -11.45 6.57 -6.50
C LEU A 90 -12.22 6.99 -7.75
N ASN A 91 -13.21 7.86 -7.56
CA ASN A 91 -13.89 8.52 -8.65
C ASN A 91 -13.15 9.80 -9.10
N GLU A 92 -13.54 10.37 -10.25
CA GLU A 92 -12.87 11.55 -10.82
C GLU A 92 -13.07 12.81 -9.99
N GLU A 93 -14.23 12.95 -9.32
CA GLU A 93 -14.52 14.08 -8.44
C GLU A 93 -13.63 14.07 -7.18
N GLU A 94 -13.41 12.90 -6.57
CA GLU A 94 -12.50 12.73 -5.45
C GLU A 94 -11.07 13.08 -5.83
N LYS A 95 -10.60 12.61 -6.98
CA LYS A 95 -9.25 12.92 -7.50
C LYS A 95 -9.07 14.41 -7.77
N ASP A 96 -10.11 15.09 -8.24
CA ASP A 96 -10.07 16.52 -8.55
C ASP A 96 -10.06 17.36 -7.27
N ASN A 97 -10.99 17.11 -6.36
CA ASN A 97 -11.13 17.86 -5.10
C ASN A 97 -9.96 17.64 -4.14
N GLY A 98 -9.32 16.51 -4.21
CA GLY A 98 -8.22 16.09 -3.35
C GLY A 98 -8.60 14.96 -2.43
N VAL A 99 -7.83 13.85 -2.50
CA VAL A 99 -8.06 12.63 -1.73
C VAL A 99 -6.74 11.97 -1.39
N ALA A 100 -6.65 11.45 -0.17
CA ALA A 100 -5.59 10.55 0.25
C ALA A 100 -6.14 9.12 0.31
N LEU A 101 -5.65 8.25 -0.55
CA LEU A 101 -5.93 6.81 -0.51
C LEU A 101 -4.87 6.13 0.35
N VAL A 102 -5.33 5.49 1.42
CA VAL A 102 -4.48 4.74 2.35
C VAL A 102 -4.77 3.25 2.19
N GLU A 103 -3.76 2.48 1.89
CA GLU A 103 -3.82 1.03 1.84
C GLU A 103 -3.00 0.46 3.00
N ILE A 104 -3.63 -0.34 3.87
CA ILE A 104 -2.95 -1.04 4.96
C ILE A 104 -2.93 -2.52 4.63
N GLY A 105 -1.79 -2.99 4.12
CA GLY A 105 -1.57 -4.38 3.76
C GLY A 105 -1.02 -5.21 4.92
N ALA A 106 -0.57 -6.42 4.61
CA ALA A 106 0.04 -7.31 5.60
C ALA A 106 1.42 -6.83 6.06
N GLY A 107 2.32 -6.50 5.14
CA GLY A 107 3.69 -6.10 5.45
C GLY A 107 4.05 -4.67 5.06
N VAL A 108 3.19 -4.00 4.30
CA VAL A 108 3.42 -2.66 3.77
C VAL A 108 2.10 -1.91 3.82
N SER A 109 2.17 -0.65 4.21
CA SER A 109 1.10 0.32 4.01
C SER A 109 1.53 1.37 3.00
N SER A 110 0.61 1.92 2.24
CA SER A 110 0.91 2.97 1.27
C SER A 110 -0.05 4.13 1.36
N VAL A 111 0.42 5.30 0.98
CA VAL A 111 -0.35 6.53 0.88
C VAL A 111 -0.22 7.06 -0.54
N THR A 112 -1.35 7.29 -1.20
CA THR A 112 -1.43 7.84 -2.54
C THR A 112 -2.32 9.08 -2.51
N ILE A 113 -1.79 10.25 -2.86
CA ILE A 113 -2.53 11.51 -2.78
C ILE A 113 -2.78 12.05 -4.19
N TYR A 114 -4.05 12.31 -4.49
CA TYR A 114 -4.47 12.98 -5.71
C TYR A 114 -5.02 14.37 -5.40
N ARG A 115 -4.82 15.31 -6.31
CA ARG A 115 -5.45 16.64 -6.33
C ARG A 115 -5.39 17.21 -7.73
N GLY A 116 -6.51 17.74 -8.22
CA GLY A 116 -6.64 18.21 -9.60
C GLY A 116 -6.43 17.07 -10.59
N LYS A 117 -6.94 15.87 -10.29
CA LYS A 117 -6.78 14.62 -11.03
C LYS A 117 -5.33 14.13 -11.19
N ILE A 118 -4.38 14.77 -10.54
CA ILE A 118 -2.95 14.48 -10.64
C ILE A 118 -2.49 13.73 -9.40
N LEU A 119 -1.67 12.70 -9.57
CA LEU A 119 -0.95 12.02 -8.49
C LEU A 119 0.12 12.96 -7.92
N ARG A 120 -0.15 13.55 -6.75
CA ARG A 120 0.75 14.49 -6.09
C ARG A 120 1.83 13.81 -5.29
N HIS A 121 1.43 12.80 -4.51
CA HIS A 121 2.35 12.11 -3.61
C HIS A 121 2.07 10.61 -3.62
N TYR A 122 3.11 9.82 -3.46
CA TYR A 122 3.07 8.40 -3.16
C TYR A 122 4.18 8.07 -2.19
N SER A 123 3.84 7.36 -1.12
CA SER A 123 4.82 6.79 -0.20
C SER A 123 4.45 5.37 0.20
N SER A 124 5.45 4.63 0.62
CA SER A 124 5.36 3.25 1.07
C SER A 124 5.98 3.14 2.45
N ILE A 125 5.23 2.60 3.39
CA ILE A 125 5.59 2.45 4.80
C ILE A 125 5.78 0.96 5.07
N PRO A 126 6.93 0.50 5.61
CA PRO A 126 7.23 -0.92 5.80
C PRO A 126 6.55 -1.49 7.05
N PHE A 127 5.30 -1.11 7.30
CA PHE A 127 4.45 -1.58 8.39
C PHE A 127 3.09 -2.01 7.87
N GLY A 128 2.50 -3.03 8.53
CA GLY A 128 1.18 -3.53 8.20
C GLY A 128 0.68 -4.55 9.22
N GLY A 129 -0.35 -5.30 8.88
CA GLY A 129 -1.01 -6.24 9.78
C GLY A 129 -0.12 -7.35 10.34
N LYS A 130 0.99 -7.70 9.68
CA LYS A 130 1.99 -8.66 10.19
C LYS A 130 2.76 -8.11 11.39
N ASN A 131 2.94 -6.80 11.50
CA ASN A 131 3.58 -6.19 12.66
C ASN A 131 2.71 -6.38 13.91
N ILE A 132 1.38 -6.24 13.78
CA ILE A 132 0.44 -6.54 14.86
C ILE A 132 0.56 -8.01 15.30
N THR A 133 0.62 -8.95 14.34
CA THR A 133 0.80 -10.37 14.62
C THR A 133 2.12 -10.65 15.34
N ALA A 134 3.20 -9.98 14.92
CA ALA A 134 4.51 -10.10 15.54
C ALA A 134 4.52 -9.58 16.99
N ASP A 135 3.81 -8.49 17.26
CA ASP A 135 3.68 -7.96 18.62
C ASP A 135 2.89 -8.90 19.53
N ILE A 136 1.76 -9.43 19.08
CA ILE A 136 0.98 -10.43 19.80
C ILE A 136 1.84 -11.68 20.09
N ARG A 137 2.60 -12.12 19.08
CA ARG A 137 3.52 -13.26 19.23
C ARG A 137 4.57 -13.00 20.31
N TYR A 138 5.17 -11.81 20.31
CA TYR A 138 6.22 -11.44 21.24
C TYR A 138 5.69 -11.27 22.66
N GLU A 139 4.60 -10.53 22.83
CA GLU A 139 4.03 -10.19 24.13
C GLU A 139 3.35 -11.39 24.82
N CYS A 140 2.75 -12.29 24.02
CA CYS A 140 2.04 -13.45 24.56
C CYS A 140 2.84 -14.76 24.50
N GLY A 141 4.03 -14.76 23.88
CA GLY A 141 4.86 -15.97 23.75
C GLY A 141 4.31 -17.00 22.76
N PHE A 142 3.38 -16.64 21.88
CA PHE A 142 2.73 -17.56 20.95
C PHE A 142 3.56 -17.84 19.70
N ASN A 143 3.26 -18.92 19.00
CA ASN A 143 3.73 -19.11 17.64
C ASN A 143 2.98 -18.17 16.66
N GLU A 144 3.54 -17.95 15.46
CA GLU A 144 3.00 -16.99 14.49
C GLU A 144 1.57 -17.33 14.05
N LYS A 145 1.28 -18.61 13.85
CA LYS A 145 -0.03 -19.08 13.41
C LYS A 145 -1.11 -18.85 14.46
N LEU A 146 -0.79 -19.11 15.73
CA LEU A 146 -1.71 -18.87 16.85
C LEU A 146 -1.95 -17.38 17.04
N ALA A 147 -0.90 -16.56 17.01
CA ALA A 147 -1.00 -15.10 17.11
C ALA A 147 -1.89 -14.52 16.00
N GLU A 148 -1.71 -14.96 14.74
CA GLU A 148 -2.54 -14.54 13.63
C GLU A 148 -4.01 -14.97 13.81
N ASN A 149 -4.27 -16.19 14.21
CA ASN A 149 -5.63 -16.69 14.46
C ASN A 149 -6.32 -15.91 15.58
N ILE A 150 -5.62 -15.61 16.66
CA ILE A 150 -6.15 -14.81 17.79
C ILE A 150 -6.45 -13.38 17.33
N LYS A 151 -5.54 -12.76 16.57
CA LYS A 151 -5.77 -11.44 15.99
C LYS A 151 -7.03 -11.41 15.12
N LEU A 152 -7.22 -12.41 14.24
CA LEU A 152 -8.37 -12.46 13.33
C LEU A 152 -9.69 -12.76 14.06
N ALA A 153 -9.65 -13.61 15.08
CA ALA A 153 -10.85 -14.03 15.77
C ALA A 153 -11.33 -13.04 16.86
N PHE A 154 -10.41 -12.37 17.53
CA PHE A 154 -10.69 -11.58 18.73
C PHE A 154 -10.11 -10.16 18.68
N GLY A 155 -9.36 -9.82 17.60
CA GLY A 155 -8.70 -8.53 17.50
C GLY A 155 -9.70 -7.37 17.46
N ALA A 156 -9.44 -6.38 18.29
CA ALA A 156 -10.15 -5.11 18.29
C ALA A 156 -9.19 -3.99 18.71
N CYS A 157 -9.41 -2.80 18.18
CA CYS A 157 -8.73 -1.58 18.62
C CYS A 157 -9.61 -0.82 19.61
N VAL A 158 -9.05 0.25 20.22
CA VAL A 158 -9.76 1.16 21.11
C VAL A 158 -10.26 0.45 22.38
N PRO A 159 -9.34 -0.06 23.22
CA PRO A 159 -9.67 -0.85 24.41
C PRO A 159 -10.61 -0.14 25.38
N ASP A 160 -10.55 1.19 25.47
CA ASP A 160 -11.40 2.00 26.36
C ASP A 160 -12.91 1.97 25.98
N LYS A 161 -13.21 1.69 24.71
CA LYS A 161 -14.59 1.55 24.20
C LYS A 161 -15.14 0.14 24.36
N LEU A 162 -14.31 -0.82 24.75
CA LEU A 162 -14.64 -2.24 24.86
C LEU A 162 -15.04 -2.64 26.29
N GLN A 163 -15.71 -1.76 27.04
CA GLN A 163 -16.10 -2.05 28.44
C GLN A 163 -16.84 -3.37 28.62
N SER A 164 -17.69 -3.73 27.65
CA SER A 164 -18.41 -5.03 27.66
C SER A 164 -17.51 -6.23 27.38
N LEU A 165 -16.31 -6.03 26.86
CA LEU A 165 -15.33 -7.07 26.55
C LEU A 165 -14.17 -7.12 27.55
N SER A 166 -14.06 -6.13 28.46
CA SER A 166 -12.95 -6.02 29.42
C SER A 166 -12.83 -7.20 30.37
N GLU A 167 -13.94 -7.89 30.63
CA GLU A 167 -13.99 -9.07 31.49
C GLU A 167 -13.86 -10.39 30.73
N LYS A 168 -13.85 -10.36 29.40
CA LYS A 168 -13.73 -11.58 28.58
C LYS A 168 -12.31 -12.08 28.56
N ILE A 169 -12.17 -13.38 28.75
CA ILE A 169 -10.92 -14.11 28.69
C ILE A 169 -10.98 -15.11 27.56
N ILE A 170 -9.99 -15.06 26.68
CA ILE A 170 -9.79 -16.07 25.63
C ILE A 170 -9.08 -17.24 26.28
N GLN A 171 -9.69 -18.42 26.17
CA GLN A 171 -9.08 -19.68 26.60
C GLN A 171 -8.35 -20.29 25.42
N ILE A 172 -7.06 -20.49 25.56
CA ILE A 172 -6.19 -21.00 24.51
C ILE A 172 -5.71 -22.38 24.95
N ASN A 173 -6.10 -23.39 24.16
CA ASN A 173 -5.50 -24.72 24.26
C ASN A 173 -4.50 -24.83 23.10
N ASP A 174 -3.24 -24.92 23.42
CA ASP A 174 -2.22 -25.23 22.42
C ASP A 174 -2.06 -26.75 22.34
N ASP A 175 -2.63 -27.32 21.27
CA ASP A 175 -2.58 -28.77 21.02
C ASP A 175 -1.15 -29.28 20.77
N GLU A 176 -0.21 -28.41 20.37
CA GLU A 176 1.18 -28.77 20.11
C GLU A 176 2.00 -28.83 21.41
N THR A 177 1.76 -27.96 22.35
CA THR A 177 2.48 -27.88 23.63
C THR A 177 1.71 -28.47 24.80
N GLY A 178 0.40 -28.71 24.64
CA GLY A 178 -0.51 -29.10 25.72
C GLY A 178 -0.69 -28.06 26.80
N SER A 179 -0.28 -26.81 26.53
CA SER A 179 -0.41 -25.70 27.47
C SER A 179 -1.81 -25.10 27.41
N TYR A 180 -2.29 -24.71 28.60
CA TYR A 180 -3.55 -23.96 28.75
C TYR A 180 -3.20 -22.54 29.20
N GLU A 181 -3.55 -21.57 28.35
CA GLU A 181 -3.30 -20.16 28.64
C GLU A 181 -4.59 -19.36 28.62
N GLN A 182 -4.58 -18.28 29.37
CA GLN A 182 -5.69 -17.32 29.45
C GLN A 182 -5.21 -15.94 29.00
N LEU A 183 -5.82 -15.40 27.94
CA LEU A 183 -5.53 -14.09 27.41
C LEU A 183 -6.73 -13.17 27.61
N PRO A 184 -6.61 -12.10 28.44
CA PRO A 184 -7.65 -11.08 28.53
C PRO A 184 -7.83 -10.36 27.19
N VAL A 185 -9.05 -10.23 26.72
CA VAL A 185 -9.38 -9.50 25.47
C VAL A 185 -8.91 -8.05 25.53
N LYS A 186 -8.98 -7.43 26.71
CA LYS A 186 -8.49 -6.06 26.93
C LYS A 186 -7.01 -5.95 26.63
N TYR A 187 -6.19 -6.86 27.16
CA TYR A 187 -4.74 -6.86 26.94
C TYR A 187 -4.39 -7.07 25.46
N LEU A 188 -5.07 -8.00 24.80
CA LEU A 188 -4.94 -8.17 23.35
C LEU A 188 -5.27 -6.87 22.59
N SER A 189 -6.34 -6.19 22.97
CA SER A 189 -6.73 -4.90 22.38
C SER A 189 -5.69 -3.81 22.59
N GLU A 190 -5.06 -3.75 23.75
CA GLU A 190 -3.99 -2.79 24.05
C GLU A 190 -2.77 -3.00 23.15
N ILE A 191 -2.36 -4.25 22.91
CA ILE A 191 -1.28 -4.59 21.98
C ILE A 191 -1.62 -4.12 20.57
N ILE A 192 -2.84 -4.46 20.10
CA ILE A 192 -3.30 -4.12 18.74
C ILE A 192 -3.42 -2.60 18.58
N ASP A 193 -3.98 -1.90 19.56
CA ASP A 193 -4.16 -0.44 19.53
C ASP A 193 -2.82 0.28 19.46
N ALA A 194 -1.84 -0.14 20.26
CA ALA A 194 -0.50 0.45 20.23
C ALA A 194 0.13 0.40 18.84
N ARG A 195 0.17 -0.77 18.20
CA ARG A 195 0.73 -0.90 16.85
C ARG A 195 -0.11 -0.19 15.78
N THR A 196 -1.43 -0.22 15.91
CA THR A 196 -2.31 0.47 14.97
C THR A 196 -2.08 1.98 15.01
N ARG A 197 -1.87 2.57 16.19
CA ARG A 197 -1.53 3.98 16.34
C ARG A 197 -0.22 4.33 15.63
N GLU A 198 0.82 3.52 15.79
CA GLU A 198 2.10 3.74 15.10
C GLU A 198 1.94 3.71 13.57
N ILE A 199 1.14 2.77 13.04
CA ILE A 199 0.85 2.72 11.60
C ILE A 199 0.11 3.98 11.15
N ILE A 200 -0.90 4.41 11.90
CA ILE A 200 -1.69 5.62 11.58
C ILE A 200 -0.83 6.87 11.70
N ASP A 201 0.02 6.99 12.71
CA ASP A 201 0.93 8.14 12.87
C ASP A 201 1.92 8.23 11.71
N ALA A 202 2.45 7.09 11.25
CA ALA A 202 3.30 7.06 10.07
C ALA A 202 2.55 7.46 8.79
N VAL A 203 1.28 7.05 8.64
CA VAL A 203 0.40 7.49 7.54
C VAL A 203 0.14 8.99 7.59
N LEU A 204 -0.20 9.52 8.78
CA LEU A 204 -0.47 10.95 8.96
C LEU A 204 0.76 11.80 8.65
N TYR A 205 1.95 11.33 9.04
CA TYR A 205 3.21 12.00 8.68
C TYR A 205 3.35 12.14 7.16
N GLN A 206 3.07 11.08 6.40
CA GLN A 206 3.15 11.11 4.94
C GLN A 206 2.09 11.98 4.26
N ILE A 207 0.98 12.25 4.93
CA ILE A 207 -0.06 13.15 4.40
C ILE A 207 0.29 14.63 4.66
N GLN A 208 1.09 14.91 5.68
CA GLN A 208 1.46 16.27 6.10
C GLN A 208 2.70 16.82 5.38
N GLU A 209 3.53 15.97 4.79
CA GLU A 209 4.67 16.36 3.95
C GLU A 209 4.20 16.82 2.55
#